data_9cd3956f575c23f8e8005ddbd0a704a9
#
_entry.id   9cd3956f575c23f8e8005ddbd0a704a9
#
_cell.length_a   1.000
_cell.length_b   1.000
_cell.length_c   1.000
_cell.angle_alpha   90.00
_cell.angle_beta   90.00
_cell.angle_gamma   90.00
#
_symmetry.space_group_name_H-M   'P 1'
#
loop_
_entity.id
_entity.type
_entity.pdbx_description
1 polymer ?
#
loop_
_entity_poly.entity_id
_entity_poly.type
_entity_poly.pdbx_seq_one_letter_code
_entity_poly.pdbx_strand_id
1 'polypeptide(L)'
;MHQSPFIPNQLYKRSLIHDEYGGNRQGGISPSAKVPYIFIFSGKSGAQYGYRDGWDNHNIFSYTGEGQEGDMQFIKGNLALKDHINRGKRVFLFEIEGGGLVKFSSELEFYDADYFETPDKNGSNRIGIRFFLKRIGVSIPVNPDQFTLLPLNQDPHKILELNLPTVTE
;
A
#
# COMPACT_ATOMS: atom_id res chain seq x y z
N MET A 1 -1.95 -23.81 -4.24
CA MET A 1 -1.28 -22.72 -3.51
C MET A 1 0.06 -22.43 -4.14
N HIS A 2 0.25 -21.24 -4.63
CA HIS A 2 1.49 -20.86 -5.31
C HIS A 2 2.49 -20.34 -4.29
N GLN A 3 3.71 -20.86 -4.35
CA GLN A 3 4.78 -20.35 -3.52
C GLN A 3 5.19 -18.96 -4.00
N SER A 4 5.74 -18.16 -3.08
CA SER A 4 6.32 -16.87 -3.43
C SER A 4 7.63 -17.10 -4.20
N PRO A 5 7.88 -16.33 -5.27
CA PRO A 5 9.17 -16.35 -5.95
C PRO A 5 10.30 -15.70 -5.13
N PHE A 6 9.96 -15.10 -3.99
CA PHE A 6 10.92 -14.38 -3.16
C PHE A 6 11.05 -15.03 -1.79
N ILE A 7 12.24 -14.96 -1.23
CA ILE A 7 12.55 -15.53 0.08
C ILE A 7 12.44 -14.44 1.13
N PRO A 8 11.62 -14.63 2.18
CA PRO A 8 11.46 -13.61 3.23
C PRO A 8 12.81 -13.23 3.85
N ASN A 9 12.98 -11.94 4.07
CA ASN A 9 14.15 -11.30 4.66
C ASN A 9 15.41 -11.33 3.79
N GLN A 10 15.33 -11.84 2.56
CA GLN A 10 16.45 -11.81 1.64
C GLN A 10 16.53 -10.47 0.93
N LEU A 11 17.76 -10.02 0.67
CA LEU A 11 18.04 -8.81 -0.09
C LEU A 11 18.05 -9.11 -1.58
N TYR A 12 17.52 -8.19 -2.37
CA TYR A 12 17.48 -8.25 -3.83
C TYR A 12 17.88 -6.90 -4.39
N LYS A 13 18.51 -6.90 -5.56
CA LYS A 13 18.66 -5.67 -6.33
C LYS A 13 17.32 -5.37 -7.00
N ARG A 14 16.78 -4.19 -6.74
CA ARG A 14 15.50 -3.81 -7.35
C ARG A 14 15.54 -3.88 -8.87
N SER A 15 16.64 -3.43 -9.48
CA SER A 15 16.77 -3.46 -10.92
C SER A 15 16.61 -4.88 -11.50
N LEU A 16 17.11 -5.90 -10.79
CA LEU A 16 16.99 -7.28 -11.26
C LEU A 16 15.57 -7.81 -11.13
N ILE A 17 14.83 -7.37 -10.13
CA ILE A 17 13.41 -7.73 -10.00
C ILE A 17 12.65 -7.26 -11.24
N HIS A 18 12.87 -6.01 -11.63
CA HIS A 18 12.17 -5.44 -12.79
C HIS A 18 12.68 -6.00 -14.12
N ASP A 19 13.96 -6.36 -14.20
CA ASP A 19 14.50 -7.01 -15.40
C ASP A 19 13.78 -8.35 -15.65
N GLU A 20 13.51 -9.11 -14.60
CA GLU A 20 12.86 -10.41 -14.72
C GLU A 20 11.35 -10.31 -14.78
N TYR A 21 10.74 -9.54 -13.91
CA TYR A 21 9.29 -9.55 -13.71
C TYR A 21 8.58 -8.32 -14.27
N GLY A 22 9.30 -7.31 -14.73
CA GLY A 22 8.68 -6.07 -15.22
C GLY A 22 8.32 -5.12 -14.08
N GLY A 23 7.42 -4.19 -14.38
CA GLY A 23 7.00 -3.16 -13.45
C GLY A 23 7.85 -1.90 -13.52
N ASN A 24 7.42 -0.86 -12.81
CA ASN A 24 8.11 0.43 -12.75
C ASN A 24 9.34 0.34 -11.85
N ARG A 25 10.47 0.85 -12.36
CA ARG A 25 11.73 0.83 -11.63
C ARG A 25 11.82 1.89 -10.54
N GLN A 26 10.84 2.77 -10.49
CA GLN A 26 10.74 3.84 -9.50
C GLN A 26 9.32 3.91 -8.95
N GLY A 27 9.18 4.57 -7.81
CA GLY A 27 7.90 4.70 -7.16
C GLY A 27 7.57 3.57 -6.19
N GLY A 28 6.48 3.72 -5.47
CA GLY A 28 6.08 2.80 -4.42
C GLY A 28 5.25 1.63 -4.91
N ILE A 29 4.27 1.88 -5.77
CA ILE A 29 3.39 0.83 -6.29
C ILE A 29 3.77 0.56 -7.75
N SER A 30 4.14 -0.68 -8.03
CA SER A 30 4.73 -1.05 -9.31
C SER A 30 4.03 -2.28 -9.88
N PRO A 31 2.89 -2.09 -10.59
CA PRO A 31 2.25 -3.19 -11.28
C PRO A 31 3.05 -3.63 -12.50
N SER A 32 3.15 -4.93 -12.70
CA SER A 32 3.82 -5.47 -13.87
C SER A 32 2.82 -5.69 -15.01
N ALA A 33 3.23 -5.36 -16.22
CA ALA A 33 2.48 -5.73 -17.43
C ALA A 33 2.93 -7.09 -17.96
N LYS A 34 4.00 -7.64 -17.42
CA LYS A 34 4.61 -8.88 -17.92
C LYS A 34 4.09 -10.11 -17.16
N VAL A 35 3.89 -9.99 -15.85
CA VAL A 35 3.44 -11.07 -14.98
C VAL A 35 2.32 -10.54 -14.07
N PRO A 36 1.48 -11.41 -13.49
CA PRO A 36 0.38 -10.96 -12.63
C PRO A 36 0.84 -10.58 -11.22
N TYR A 37 1.85 -9.72 -11.12
CA TYR A 37 2.42 -9.29 -9.86
C TYR A 37 2.35 -7.77 -9.74
N ILE A 38 2.12 -7.31 -8.51
CA ILE A 38 2.25 -5.92 -8.12
C ILE A 38 3.30 -5.87 -7.02
N PHE A 39 4.37 -5.11 -7.27
CA PHE A 39 5.40 -4.90 -6.26
C PHE A 39 5.12 -3.60 -5.52
N ILE A 40 5.21 -3.62 -4.20
CA ILE A 40 5.12 -2.40 -3.41
C ILE A 40 6.41 -2.24 -2.61
N PHE A 41 6.90 -1.00 -2.58
CA PHE A 41 8.17 -0.66 -1.95
C PHE A 41 7.91 0.37 -0.87
N SER A 42 8.37 0.07 0.34
CA SER A 42 8.19 0.93 1.50
C SER A 42 9.54 1.33 2.05
N GLY A 43 9.70 2.60 2.37
CA GLY A 43 10.93 3.13 2.94
C GLY A 43 10.63 4.13 4.04
N LYS A 44 11.68 4.54 4.74
CA LYS A 44 11.53 5.46 5.87
C LYS A 44 11.39 6.92 5.44
N SER A 45 11.71 7.24 4.18
CA SER A 45 11.73 8.62 3.71
C SER A 45 10.37 9.30 3.72
N GLY A 46 9.28 8.53 3.64
CA GLY A 46 7.94 9.09 3.67
C GLY A 46 7.52 9.61 5.03
N ALA A 47 8.19 9.22 6.11
CA ALA A 47 7.81 9.62 7.46
C ALA A 47 7.81 11.14 7.65
N GLN A 48 8.72 11.85 6.99
CA GLN A 48 8.79 13.31 7.07
C GLN A 48 7.59 14.01 6.46
N TYR A 49 6.82 13.31 5.61
CA TYR A 49 5.59 13.83 5.01
C TYR A 49 4.33 13.27 5.69
N GLY A 50 4.48 12.68 6.87
CA GLY A 50 3.36 12.09 7.61
C GLY A 50 2.99 10.69 7.19
N TYR A 51 3.74 10.07 6.28
CA TYR A 51 3.53 8.68 5.88
C TYR A 51 4.01 7.76 6.99
N ARG A 52 3.15 6.87 7.44
CA ARG A 52 3.46 5.93 8.52
C ARG A 52 3.14 4.52 8.09
N ASP A 53 3.89 4.07 7.08
CA ASP A 53 3.79 2.69 6.64
C ASP A 53 4.36 1.78 7.72
N GLY A 54 3.75 0.64 7.93
CA GLY A 54 4.26 -0.30 8.90
C GLY A 54 3.26 -1.38 9.29
N TRP A 55 3.79 -2.37 9.99
CA TRP A 55 3.01 -3.49 10.49
C TRP A 55 2.31 -3.14 11.81
N ASP A 56 1.09 -3.66 11.98
CA ASP A 56 0.42 -3.66 13.28
C ASP A 56 0.63 -5.01 13.98
N ASN A 57 -0.11 -5.23 15.09
CA ASN A 57 0.01 -6.46 15.87
C ASN A 57 -0.79 -7.63 15.28
N HIS A 58 -1.49 -7.43 14.15
CA HIS A 58 -2.43 -8.41 13.61
C HIS A 58 -2.08 -8.82 12.18
N ASN A 59 -0.81 -8.66 11.78
CA ASN A 59 -0.34 -9.00 10.43
C ASN A 59 -0.97 -8.12 9.33
N ILE A 60 -1.33 -6.90 9.68
CA ILE A 60 -1.79 -5.89 8.73
C ILE A 60 -0.67 -4.88 8.50
N PHE A 61 -0.35 -4.64 7.25
CA PHE A 61 0.60 -3.60 6.86
C PHE A 61 -0.18 -2.38 6.37
N SER A 62 0.05 -1.24 7.02
CA SER A 62 -0.52 0.03 6.59
C SER A 62 0.38 0.64 5.54
N TYR A 63 -0.18 0.96 4.37
CA TYR A 63 0.58 1.47 3.25
C TYR A 63 -0.11 2.69 2.66
N THR A 64 0.63 3.80 2.60
CA THR A 64 0.10 5.04 2.02
C THR A 64 0.05 4.92 0.50
N GLY A 65 -1.08 5.30 -0.07
CA GLY A 65 -1.25 5.31 -1.52
C GLY A 65 -0.33 6.30 -2.22
N GLU A 66 -0.35 6.29 -3.53
CA GLU A 66 0.48 7.16 -4.34
C GLU A 66 -0.29 8.39 -4.83
N GLY A 67 0.46 9.47 -5.05
CA GLY A 67 -0.06 10.75 -5.50
C GLY A 67 0.71 11.85 -4.80
N GLN A 68 1.36 12.72 -5.57
CA GLN A 68 2.22 13.76 -5.01
C GLN A 68 1.53 15.11 -4.86
N GLU A 69 0.56 15.40 -5.70
CA GLU A 69 -0.16 16.67 -5.68
C GLU A 69 -1.66 16.43 -5.61
N GLY A 70 -2.33 17.20 -4.75
CA GLY A 70 -3.77 17.12 -4.61
C GLY A 70 -4.24 15.83 -3.99
N ASP A 71 -5.55 15.62 -4.00
CA ASP A 71 -6.14 14.41 -3.43
C ASP A 71 -5.72 13.17 -4.18
N MET A 72 -5.39 12.13 -3.42
CA MET A 72 -5.14 10.81 -4.01
C MET A 72 -6.45 10.24 -4.54
N GLN A 73 -6.35 9.47 -5.61
CA GLN A 73 -7.50 8.84 -6.25
C GLN A 73 -7.21 7.38 -6.48
N PHE A 74 -8.28 6.58 -6.59
CA PHE A 74 -8.16 5.17 -6.94
C PHE A 74 -7.99 5.03 -8.45
N ILE A 75 -6.81 5.45 -8.93
CA ILE A 75 -6.38 5.33 -10.33
C ILE A 75 -5.00 4.70 -10.35
N LYS A 76 -4.58 4.21 -11.52
CA LYS A 76 -3.23 3.66 -11.74
C LYS A 76 -2.84 2.65 -10.64
N GLY A 77 -1.73 2.89 -9.94
CA GLY A 77 -1.23 2.00 -8.90
C GLY A 77 -2.21 1.80 -7.75
N ASN A 78 -2.85 2.88 -7.31
CA ASN A 78 -3.85 2.79 -6.24
C ASN A 78 -5.03 1.89 -6.65
N LEU A 79 -5.51 2.01 -7.88
CA LEU A 79 -6.57 1.15 -8.37
C LEU A 79 -6.09 -0.29 -8.52
N ALA A 80 -4.89 -0.49 -9.04
CA ALA A 80 -4.32 -1.82 -9.21
C ALA A 80 -4.25 -2.55 -7.87
N LEU A 81 -3.81 -1.86 -6.83
CA LEU A 81 -3.68 -2.44 -5.50
C LEU A 81 -5.04 -2.75 -4.89
N LYS A 82 -6.01 -1.86 -5.04
CA LYS A 82 -7.37 -2.07 -4.54
C LYS A 82 -8.04 -3.27 -5.19
N ASP A 83 -7.86 -3.44 -6.50
CA ASP A 83 -8.58 -4.44 -7.28
C ASP A 83 -7.77 -5.71 -7.56
N HIS A 84 -6.59 -5.86 -6.95
CA HIS A 84 -5.66 -6.90 -7.32
C HIS A 84 -6.24 -8.31 -7.20
N ILE A 85 -7.07 -8.56 -6.19
CA ILE A 85 -7.69 -9.88 -5.99
C ILE A 85 -8.63 -10.19 -7.14
N ASN A 86 -9.51 -9.25 -7.49
CA ASN A 86 -10.47 -9.43 -8.58
C ASN A 86 -9.79 -9.58 -9.94
N ARG A 87 -8.59 -9.03 -10.08
CA ARG A 87 -7.80 -9.10 -11.32
C ARG A 87 -6.82 -10.27 -11.34
N GLY A 88 -6.82 -11.10 -10.31
CA GLY A 88 -5.93 -12.26 -10.22
C GLY A 88 -4.46 -11.89 -10.05
N LYS A 89 -4.16 -10.77 -9.41
CA LYS A 89 -2.79 -10.31 -9.23
C LYS A 89 -2.32 -10.50 -7.80
N ARG A 90 -1.03 -10.78 -7.65
CA ARG A 90 -0.40 -11.01 -6.36
C ARG A 90 0.44 -9.81 -5.97
N VAL A 91 0.42 -9.45 -4.69
CA VAL A 91 1.11 -8.26 -4.16
C VAL A 91 2.29 -8.69 -3.30
N PHE A 92 3.47 -8.18 -3.61
CA PHE A 92 4.70 -8.48 -2.89
C PHE A 92 5.29 -7.21 -2.29
N LEU A 93 5.49 -7.22 -0.96
CA LEU A 93 6.03 -6.09 -0.22
C LEU A 93 7.54 -6.22 -0.07
N PHE A 94 8.22 -5.15 -0.45
CA PHE A 94 9.67 -4.99 -0.25
C PHE A 94 9.95 -3.76 0.58
N GLU A 95 10.93 -3.86 1.46
CA GLU A 95 11.43 -2.73 2.24
C GLU A 95 12.70 -2.20 1.60
N ILE A 96 12.77 -0.88 1.40
CA ILE A 96 13.91 -0.23 0.77
C ILE A 96 15.06 -0.18 1.77
N GLU A 97 16.22 -0.74 1.38
CA GLU A 97 17.40 -0.80 2.25
C GLU A 97 18.47 0.21 1.85
N GLY A 98 18.35 0.84 0.68
CA GLY A 98 19.35 1.76 0.17
C GLY A 98 20.32 1.12 -0.81
N GLY A 99 20.97 1.95 -1.63
CA GLY A 99 21.94 1.44 -2.62
C GLY A 99 21.33 0.56 -3.69
N GLY A 100 20.06 0.75 -3.99
CA GLY A 100 19.35 -0.08 -4.97
C GLY A 100 18.92 -1.44 -4.44
N LEU A 101 19.14 -1.70 -3.14
CA LEU A 101 18.74 -2.96 -2.51
C LEU A 101 17.38 -2.84 -1.86
N VAL A 102 16.62 -3.92 -1.95
CA VAL A 102 15.32 -4.06 -1.30
C VAL A 102 15.28 -5.42 -0.60
N LYS A 103 14.56 -5.48 0.51
CA LYS A 103 14.41 -6.71 1.28
C LYS A 103 12.97 -7.20 1.14
N PHE A 104 12.80 -8.46 0.71
CA PHE A 104 11.46 -9.02 0.63
C PHE A 104 10.88 -9.22 2.03
N SER A 105 9.68 -8.69 2.24
CA SER A 105 8.99 -8.83 3.51
C SER A 105 7.94 -9.92 3.44
N SER A 106 6.90 -9.74 2.62
CA SER A 106 5.79 -10.67 2.62
C SER A 106 4.93 -10.50 1.38
N GLU A 107 4.19 -11.55 1.05
CA GLU A 107 3.08 -11.44 0.12
C GLU A 107 1.85 -10.98 0.89
N LEU A 108 1.11 -10.03 0.33
CA LEU A 108 -0.03 -9.39 0.97
C LEU A 108 -1.26 -9.46 0.10
N GLU A 109 -2.42 -9.24 0.72
CA GLU A 109 -3.67 -9.04 -0.02
C GLU A 109 -4.43 -7.86 0.57
N PHE A 110 -5.21 -7.21 -0.28
CA PHE A 110 -6.03 -6.09 0.13
C PHE A 110 -7.03 -6.53 1.21
N TYR A 111 -7.08 -5.79 2.31
CA TYR A 111 -8.01 -6.03 3.40
C TYR A 111 -9.01 -4.88 3.51
N ASP A 112 -8.54 -3.64 3.55
CA ASP A 112 -9.36 -2.45 3.71
C ASP A 112 -8.59 -1.22 3.25
N ALA A 113 -9.28 -0.10 3.18
CA ALA A 113 -8.65 1.19 2.92
C ALA A 113 -9.45 2.29 3.59
N ASP A 114 -8.79 3.40 3.92
CA ASP A 114 -9.48 4.59 4.40
C ASP A 114 -8.86 5.84 3.79
N TYR A 115 -9.50 6.97 4.06
CA TYR A 115 -9.01 8.28 3.68
C TYR A 115 -8.46 9.00 4.90
N PHE A 116 -7.43 9.81 4.71
CA PHE A 116 -6.86 10.61 5.80
C PHE A 116 -6.30 11.91 5.24
N GLU A 117 -6.22 12.92 6.09
CA GLU A 117 -5.61 14.18 5.71
C GLU A 117 -4.10 14.10 5.83
N THR A 118 -3.42 14.55 4.79
CA THR A 118 -1.96 14.55 4.75
C THR A 118 -1.50 15.66 3.81
N PRO A 119 -0.33 16.26 4.06
CA PRO A 119 0.18 17.26 3.11
C PRO A 119 0.63 16.60 1.82
N ASP A 120 0.48 17.32 0.71
CA ASP A 120 1.08 16.90 -0.55
C ASP A 120 2.55 17.37 -0.64
N LYS A 121 3.19 17.15 -1.79
CA LYS A 121 4.60 17.52 -1.94
C LYS A 121 4.86 19.02 -1.78
N ASN A 122 3.82 19.84 -1.94
CA ASN A 122 3.93 21.31 -1.81
C ASN A 122 3.53 21.79 -0.42
N GLY A 123 3.22 20.87 0.51
CA GLY A 123 2.78 21.21 1.85
C GLY A 123 1.31 21.56 1.98
N SER A 124 0.54 21.45 0.90
CA SER A 124 -0.90 21.73 0.93
C SER A 124 -1.65 20.53 1.48
N ASN A 125 -2.58 20.78 2.39
CA ASN A 125 -3.45 19.72 2.90
C ASN A 125 -4.30 19.12 1.78
N ARG A 126 -4.37 17.80 1.77
CA ARG A 126 -5.15 17.07 0.78
C ARG A 126 -5.63 15.77 1.42
N ILE A 127 -6.45 15.02 0.68
CA ILE A 127 -6.93 13.72 1.10
C ILE A 127 -6.00 12.64 0.57
N GLY A 128 -5.48 11.83 1.47
CA GLY A 128 -4.69 10.66 1.11
C GLY A 128 -5.48 9.38 1.22
N ILE A 129 -4.94 8.32 0.63
CA ILE A 129 -5.49 6.96 0.72
C ILE A 129 -4.51 6.13 1.54
N ARG A 130 -5.04 5.41 2.51
CA ARG A 130 -4.26 4.46 3.31
C ARG A 130 -4.82 3.08 3.09
N PHE A 131 -3.95 2.17 2.62
CA PHE A 131 -4.31 0.77 2.43
C PHE A 131 -3.97 -0.02 3.67
N PHE A 132 -4.82 -0.97 3.99
CA PHE A 132 -4.56 -2.00 5.00
C PHE A 132 -4.44 -3.32 4.27
N LEU A 133 -3.24 -3.89 4.29
CA LEU A 133 -2.88 -5.06 3.51
C LEU A 133 -2.57 -6.20 4.46
N LYS A 134 -3.22 -7.33 4.26
CA LYS A 134 -3.13 -8.48 5.14
C LYS A 134 -2.07 -9.45 4.63
N ARG A 135 -1.26 -9.99 5.53
CA ARG A 135 -0.33 -11.07 5.20
C ARG A 135 -1.10 -12.29 4.70
N ILE A 136 -0.66 -12.84 3.57
CA ILE A 136 -1.33 -14.01 2.97
C ILE A 136 -1.23 -15.20 3.93
N GLY A 137 -2.33 -15.95 4.04
CA GLY A 137 -2.37 -17.19 4.82
C GLY A 137 -2.57 -17.00 6.29
N VAL A 138 -2.77 -15.77 6.76
CA VAL A 138 -3.01 -15.48 8.18
C VAL A 138 -4.46 -15.09 8.37
N SER A 139 -5.09 -15.70 9.37
CA SER A 139 -6.44 -15.32 9.79
C SER A 139 -6.35 -14.13 10.73
N ILE A 140 -7.20 -13.14 10.49
CA ILE A 140 -7.27 -11.95 11.34
C ILE A 140 -8.55 -12.03 12.15
N PRO A 141 -8.46 -11.84 13.48
CA PRO A 141 -9.67 -11.75 14.27
C PRO A 141 -10.53 -10.60 13.77
N VAL A 142 -11.76 -10.89 13.40
CA VAL A 142 -12.68 -9.87 12.89
C VAL A 142 -13.17 -9.05 14.07
N ASN A 143 -12.74 -7.80 14.13
CA ASN A 143 -13.30 -6.82 15.05
C ASN A 143 -13.91 -5.73 14.19
N PRO A 144 -15.24 -5.72 14.02
CA PRO A 144 -15.88 -4.74 13.13
C PRO A 144 -15.68 -3.30 13.57
N ASP A 145 -15.29 -3.06 14.80
CA ASP A 145 -15.01 -1.72 15.29
C ASP A 145 -13.60 -1.24 14.93
N GLN A 146 -12.74 -2.14 14.50
CA GLN A 146 -11.34 -1.84 14.23
C GLN A 146 -11.12 -1.29 12.82
N PHE A 147 -11.81 -1.85 11.85
CA PHE A 147 -11.74 -1.41 10.46
C PHE A 147 -13.15 -1.25 9.91
N THR A 148 -13.43 -0.07 9.41
CA THR A 148 -14.70 0.21 8.77
C THR A 148 -14.48 0.18 7.27
N LEU A 149 -15.16 -0.72 6.57
CA LEU A 149 -15.09 -0.78 5.12
C LEU A 149 -15.67 0.51 4.54
N LEU A 150 -14.87 1.16 3.71
CA LEU A 150 -15.27 2.43 3.13
C LEU A 150 -16.13 2.20 1.88
N PRO A 151 -17.19 2.99 1.72
CA PRO A 151 -17.86 3.09 0.44
C PRO A 151 -16.95 3.86 -0.53
N LEU A 152 -16.04 3.18 -1.20
CA LEU A 152 -14.97 3.79 -1.98
C LEU A 152 -15.44 4.58 -3.20
N ASN A 153 -16.74 4.54 -3.49
CA ASN A 153 -17.35 5.34 -4.53
C ASN A 153 -17.96 6.65 -4.03
N GLN A 154 -17.82 6.95 -2.74
CA GLN A 154 -18.31 8.20 -2.19
C GLN A 154 -17.21 9.28 -2.18
N ASP A 155 -17.65 10.52 -2.03
CA ASP A 155 -16.75 11.65 -1.92
C ASP A 155 -15.88 11.51 -0.67
N PRO A 156 -14.54 11.44 -0.81
CA PRO A 156 -13.65 11.27 0.34
C PRO A 156 -13.73 12.45 1.32
N HIS A 157 -13.95 13.67 0.84
CA HIS A 157 -14.08 14.83 1.72
C HIS A 157 -15.29 14.69 2.64
N LYS A 158 -16.40 14.19 2.10
CA LYS A 158 -17.61 13.96 2.87
C LYS A 158 -17.40 12.88 3.92
N ILE A 159 -16.67 11.83 3.59
CA ILE A 159 -16.37 10.74 4.53
C ILE A 159 -15.55 11.27 5.70
N LEU A 160 -14.50 12.05 5.42
CA LEU A 160 -13.67 12.63 6.47
C LEU A 160 -14.44 13.62 7.34
N GLU A 161 -15.31 14.42 6.75
CA GLU A 161 -16.13 15.35 7.49
C GLU A 161 -16.99 14.64 8.53
N LEU A 162 -17.59 13.50 8.16
CA LEU A 162 -18.42 12.72 9.06
C LEU A 162 -17.60 12.08 10.19
N ASN A 163 -16.33 11.77 9.93
CA ASN A 163 -15.48 11.08 10.89
C ASN A 163 -14.65 12.01 11.77
N LEU A 164 -14.56 13.30 11.44
CA LEU A 164 -13.72 14.25 12.16
C LEU A 164 -13.95 14.25 13.68
N PRO A 165 -15.18 14.20 14.20
CA PRO A 165 -15.38 14.21 15.65
C PRO A 165 -14.79 12.99 16.35
N THR A 166 -14.59 11.89 15.64
CA THR A 166 -14.07 10.65 16.22
C THR A 166 -12.56 10.49 16.06
N VAL A 167 -11.93 11.39 15.32
CA VAL A 167 -10.50 11.32 15.01
C VAL A 167 -9.69 12.32 15.82
N THR A 168 -10.30 13.04 16.72
CA THR A 168 -9.68 14.08 17.53
C THR A 168 -8.90 13.45 18.69
N GLU A 169 -7.82 12.84 18.42
CA GLU A 169 -6.99 12.25 19.48
C GLU A 169 -5.58 12.71 19.42
#